data_536dd650eb10b3834b50ba82a928d823
#
_entry.id   536dd650eb10b3834b50ba82a928d823
#
_cell.length_a   1.000
_cell.length_b   1.000
_cell.length_c   1.000
_cell.angle_alpha   90.00
_cell.angle_beta   90.00
_cell.angle_gamma   90.00
#
_symmetry.space_group_name_H-M   'P 1'
#
loop_
_entity.id
_entity.type
_entity.pdbx_description
1 polymer ?
#
loop_
_entity_poly.entity_id
_entity_poly.type
_entity_poly.pdbx_seq_one_letter_code
_entity_poly.pdbx_strand_id
1 'polypeptide(L)'
;MNKNYHSFHIPVMGIGYSIDTPIRVAHYGISSVISIVDDLLIEKIRKYYCEKFNFAYHPILRFEPDGRAKRISAYLDVVSKIVQQKVEEIKRQPFFEHNEKSKYFELLPENSPLKTAYTKLLKMKDDFERTNFANELTKLIHPGSIDVNIMAKLDKINYDRAGQILSEEFSDAKAALRGFANSCLSSSVVFSAGFNRGLYGYISKFQDFYRDKTGDLKKKITIKVSDFRSALIQGKFLASKGLEISEYRIESGLNCGGHAFASQGYLLPSILKEFKEKKELLTTQLQPIVQSFYEKIGLEYPEKAKKAEPLITVQGGVGTNGEAKRLLEDFGCDSVGWGSPFLLVPEATCIDGETLTLLKNAKKDDLYLSNASPLGVPFNNLRNTGSEVWTKEKSVQAKPGSSCPKGFLISNKEFSDSSDGKEGKPICTASTDFLIKKYASISQAQISSCEKEALKKSAAEKVCLCVHLGNSALLALGIQPKGLTPQAICPGPNVVWWKNEYSLREMVDHIYGRGDSLVSSERPHMFCQEVELYVNYFEKLLKTAEMDEASINYLKTFKENLESGMDYILEFSKKKAYPD
;
A
#
# COMPACT_ATOMS: atom_id res chain seq x y z
N MET A 1 -9.21 20.66 9.73
CA MET A 1 -8.79 19.85 8.58
C MET A 1 -7.29 20.00 8.42
N ASN A 2 -6.51 18.93 8.61
CA ASN A 2 -5.11 18.95 8.17
C ASN A 2 -5.11 19.06 6.64
N LYS A 3 -4.82 20.26 6.11
CA LYS A 3 -4.63 20.43 4.67
C LYS A 3 -3.36 19.69 4.27
N ASN A 4 -3.49 18.64 3.50
CA ASN A 4 -2.31 18.06 2.86
C ASN A 4 -1.80 19.09 1.84
N TYR A 5 -0.58 19.59 2.04
CA TYR A 5 0.02 20.57 1.13
C TYR A 5 0.65 19.92 -0.11
N HIS A 6 0.95 18.62 -0.04
CA HIS A 6 1.45 17.87 -1.17
C HIS A 6 0.32 17.27 -1.99
N SER A 7 0.42 17.33 -3.32
CA SER A 7 -0.50 16.67 -4.27
C SER A 7 -0.13 15.20 -4.52
N PHE A 8 0.81 14.66 -3.77
CA PHE A 8 1.19 13.26 -3.81
C PHE A 8 1.24 12.63 -2.42
N HIS A 9 1.24 11.30 -2.40
CA HIS A 9 1.49 10.51 -1.20
C HIS A 9 2.37 9.31 -1.55
N ILE A 10 3.03 8.74 -0.54
CA ILE A 10 3.82 7.51 -0.67
C ILE A 10 2.94 6.33 -0.22
N PRO A 11 2.48 5.46 -1.13
CA PRO A 11 1.65 4.32 -0.79
C PRO A 11 2.44 3.24 -0.03
N VAL A 12 1.73 2.25 0.50
CA VAL A 12 2.36 1.09 1.11
C VAL A 12 3.22 0.34 0.09
N MET A 13 4.44 -0.01 0.47
CA MET A 13 5.37 -0.77 -0.36
C MET A 13 5.82 -2.04 0.38
N GLY A 14 5.32 -3.19 -0.10
CA GLY A 14 5.55 -4.47 0.54
C GLY A 14 5.12 -4.50 2.01
N ILE A 15 5.82 -5.28 2.83
CA ILE A 15 5.60 -5.36 4.30
C ILE A 15 6.60 -4.46 5.04
N GLY A 16 7.85 -4.38 4.58
CA GLY A 16 8.95 -3.74 5.29
C GLY A 16 9.42 -2.40 4.72
N TYR A 17 9.31 -2.18 3.40
CA TYR A 17 9.95 -1.04 2.73
C TYR A 17 9.40 0.33 3.15
N SER A 18 8.11 0.44 3.45
CA SER A 18 7.49 1.67 3.96
C SER A 18 7.17 1.64 5.46
N ILE A 19 7.75 0.68 6.20
CA ILE A 19 7.38 0.47 7.61
C ILE A 19 7.71 1.68 8.49
N ASP A 20 8.78 2.40 8.20
CA ASP A 20 9.23 3.60 8.92
C ASP A 20 9.20 4.87 8.06
N THR A 21 8.61 4.81 6.86
CA THR A 21 8.51 5.96 5.95
C THR A 21 7.94 7.21 6.63
N PRO A 22 6.87 7.15 7.47
CA PRO A 22 6.40 8.35 8.16
C PRO A 22 7.45 8.98 9.08
N ILE A 23 8.28 8.18 9.75
CA ILE A 23 9.39 8.70 10.59
C ILE A 23 10.39 9.48 9.75
N ARG A 24 10.55 9.09 8.46
CA ARG A 24 11.51 9.66 7.53
C ARG A 24 11.01 10.92 6.83
N VAL A 25 9.71 11.00 6.51
CA VAL A 25 9.20 12.05 5.60
C VAL A 25 8.00 12.84 6.13
N ALA A 26 7.25 12.34 7.13
CA ALA A 26 6.02 13.00 7.54
C ALA A 26 6.27 14.41 8.14
N HIS A 27 7.41 14.62 8.79
CA HIS A 27 7.79 15.94 9.33
C HIS A 27 8.01 17.01 8.24
N TYR A 28 8.07 16.63 6.96
CA TYR A 28 8.06 17.55 5.81
C TYR A 28 6.66 17.73 5.19
N GLY A 29 5.60 17.27 5.85
CA GLY A 29 4.23 17.36 5.33
C GLY A 29 3.86 16.27 4.32
N ILE A 30 4.76 15.31 4.03
CA ILE A 30 4.54 14.22 3.07
C ILE A 30 3.77 13.08 3.73
N SER A 31 2.59 12.76 3.18
CA SER A 31 1.75 11.65 3.64
C SER A 31 2.27 10.30 3.15
N SER A 32 2.19 9.27 4.00
CA SER A 32 2.66 7.93 3.66
C SER A 32 1.90 6.83 4.41
N VAL A 33 2.03 5.58 3.94
CA VAL A 33 1.24 4.45 4.43
C VAL A 33 2.16 3.35 4.98
N ILE A 34 1.89 2.91 6.21
CA ILE A 34 2.57 1.78 6.87
C ILE A 34 1.77 0.49 6.66
N SER A 35 2.42 -0.62 6.30
CA SER A 35 1.81 -1.94 6.40
C SER A 35 1.82 -2.45 7.83
N ILE A 36 0.65 -2.77 8.39
CA ILE A 36 0.54 -3.35 9.74
C ILE A 36 0.23 -4.85 9.72
N VAL A 37 0.52 -5.52 8.62
CA VAL A 37 0.31 -6.97 8.47
C VAL A 37 1.22 -7.77 9.39
N ASP A 38 2.49 -7.39 9.49
CA ASP A 38 3.51 -8.11 10.28
C ASP A 38 3.80 -7.42 11.61
N ASP A 39 2.99 -7.72 12.60
CA ASP A 39 3.11 -7.17 13.94
C ASP A 39 4.38 -7.62 14.69
N LEU A 40 4.97 -8.77 14.31
CA LEU A 40 6.24 -9.23 14.89
C LEU A 40 7.44 -8.46 14.32
N LEU A 41 7.40 -8.07 13.05
CA LEU A 41 8.36 -7.13 12.46
C LEU A 41 8.20 -5.75 13.11
N ILE A 42 6.97 -5.26 13.21
CA ILE A 42 6.62 -3.99 13.87
C ILE A 42 7.23 -3.92 15.27
N GLU A 43 7.14 -4.99 16.07
CA GLU A 43 7.70 -5.00 17.42
C GLU A 43 9.24 -4.87 17.45
N LYS A 44 9.94 -5.51 16.51
CA LYS A 44 11.40 -5.36 16.37
C LYS A 44 11.77 -3.93 15.97
N ILE A 45 11.03 -3.34 15.04
CA ILE A 45 11.24 -1.96 14.60
C ILE A 45 10.91 -0.98 15.74
N ARG A 46 9.85 -1.23 16.51
CA ARG A 46 9.49 -0.44 17.70
C ARG A 46 10.62 -0.44 18.72
N LYS A 47 11.20 -1.61 19.01
CA LYS A 47 12.36 -1.71 19.91
C LYS A 47 13.50 -0.83 19.41
N TYR A 48 13.91 -0.98 18.14
CA TYR A 48 14.97 -0.19 17.53
C TYR A 48 14.75 1.33 17.67
N TYR A 49 13.53 1.80 17.37
CA TYR A 49 13.23 3.22 17.45
C TYR A 49 13.12 3.74 18.89
N CYS A 50 12.60 2.93 19.83
CA CYS A 50 12.61 3.29 21.25
C CYS A 50 14.05 3.48 21.75
N GLU A 51 14.96 2.57 21.40
CA GLU A 51 16.39 2.67 21.77
C GLU A 51 17.04 3.91 21.12
N LYS A 52 16.80 4.13 19.82
CA LYS A 52 17.37 5.27 19.07
C LYS A 52 16.93 6.65 19.58
N PHE A 53 15.70 6.77 20.05
CA PHE A 53 15.11 8.02 20.56
C PHE A 53 15.04 8.10 22.08
N ASN A 54 15.69 7.19 22.80
CA ASN A 54 15.70 7.11 24.27
C ASN A 54 14.27 7.08 24.88
N PHE A 55 13.37 6.31 24.26
CA PHE A 55 12.03 6.06 24.81
C PHE A 55 12.03 4.77 25.63
N ALA A 56 11.21 4.71 26.67
CA ALA A 56 11.01 3.50 27.43
C ALA A 56 10.45 2.39 26.52
N TYR A 57 11.05 1.21 26.59
CA TYR A 57 10.62 0.04 25.83
C TYR A 57 10.25 -1.10 26.78
N HIS A 58 9.02 -1.57 26.66
CA HIS A 58 8.53 -2.78 27.32
C HIS A 58 8.10 -3.77 26.22
N PRO A 59 8.73 -4.96 26.12
CA PRO A 59 8.42 -5.92 25.07
C PRO A 59 6.99 -6.45 25.21
N ILE A 60 6.27 -6.55 24.08
CA ILE A 60 4.94 -7.15 24.01
C ILE A 60 5.10 -8.54 23.40
N LEU A 61 4.95 -9.58 24.21
CA LEU A 61 5.23 -10.96 23.82
C LEU A 61 4.20 -11.49 22.80
N ARG A 62 4.62 -12.50 22.01
CA ARG A 62 3.80 -13.06 20.93
C ARG A 62 2.44 -13.55 21.41
N PHE A 63 2.39 -14.23 22.56
CA PHE A 63 1.19 -14.85 23.13
C PHE A 63 0.60 -14.04 24.29
N GLU A 64 0.96 -12.78 24.41
CA GLU A 64 0.31 -11.90 25.36
C GLU A 64 -1.16 -11.69 24.94
N PRO A 65 -2.10 -11.58 25.91
CA PRO A 65 -3.50 -11.29 25.60
C PRO A 65 -3.62 -10.04 24.74
N ASP A 66 -4.27 -10.17 23.57
CA ASP A 66 -4.38 -9.16 22.53
C ASP A 66 -3.04 -8.58 22.04
N GLY A 67 -1.97 -9.37 22.13
CA GLY A 67 -0.60 -8.94 21.85
C GLY A 67 -0.42 -8.33 20.45
N ARG A 68 -1.15 -8.83 19.43
CA ARG A 68 -1.10 -8.29 18.07
C ARG A 68 -1.59 -6.83 18.03
N ALA A 69 -2.77 -6.54 18.56
CA ALA A 69 -3.31 -5.19 18.60
C ALA A 69 -2.43 -4.25 19.42
N LYS A 70 -1.95 -4.72 20.59
CA LYS A 70 -1.06 -3.95 21.47
C LYS A 70 0.26 -3.58 20.79
N ARG A 71 0.93 -4.52 20.05
CA ARG A 71 2.16 -4.22 19.30
C ARG A 71 1.91 -3.16 18.24
N ILE A 72 0.80 -3.26 17.51
CA ILE A 72 0.43 -2.30 16.48
C ILE A 72 0.18 -0.92 17.08
N SER A 73 -0.69 -0.81 18.13
CA SER A 73 -0.94 0.48 18.81
C SER A 73 0.36 1.10 19.30
N ALA A 74 1.15 0.34 20.08
CA ALA A 74 2.38 0.83 20.66
C ALA A 74 3.40 1.31 19.62
N TYR A 75 3.48 0.65 18.45
CA TYR A 75 4.33 1.09 17.36
C TYR A 75 3.84 2.39 16.72
N LEU A 76 2.55 2.47 16.41
CA LEU A 76 1.96 3.66 15.81
C LEU A 76 2.09 4.88 16.73
N ASP A 77 1.98 4.68 18.04
CA ASP A 77 2.17 5.75 19.04
C ASP A 77 3.64 6.21 19.08
N VAL A 78 4.60 5.29 18.99
CA VAL A 78 6.03 5.63 18.90
C VAL A 78 6.32 6.40 17.60
N VAL A 79 5.78 5.97 16.46
CA VAL A 79 5.92 6.67 15.17
C VAL A 79 5.35 8.09 15.28
N SER A 80 4.14 8.24 15.82
CA SER A 80 3.51 9.54 16.03
C SER A 80 4.37 10.46 16.89
N LYS A 81 4.86 9.94 18.03
CA LYS A 81 5.70 10.69 18.96
C LYS A 81 6.99 11.19 18.31
N ILE A 82 7.67 10.34 17.54
CA ILE A 82 8.91 10.73 16.81
C ILE A 82 8.60 11.81 15.78
N VAL A 83 7.52 11.65 15.01
CA VAL A 83 7.14 12.64 13.99
C VAL A 83 6.82 13.99 14.63
N GLN A 84 6.05 14.01 15.72
CA GLN A 84 5.76 15.25 16.46
C GLN A 84 7.04 15.90 17.01
N GLN A 85 7.95 15.12 17.61
CA GLN A 85 9.24 15.63 18.07
C GLN A 85 10.02 16.30 16.94
N LYS A 86 10.13 15.66 15.78
CA LYS A 86 10.82 16.23 14.60
C LYS A 86 10.13 17.50 14.07
N VAL A 87 8.80 17.54 14.07
CA VAL A 87 8.06 18.77 13.68
C VAL A 87 8.36 19.92 14.65
N GLU A 88 8.38 19.67 15.96
CA GLU A 88 8.72 20.70 16.93
C GLU A 88 10.19 21.14 16.84
N GLU A 89 11.09 20.24 16.50
CA GLU A 89 12.49 20.57 16.19
C GLU A 89 12.61 21.49 14.97
N ILE A 90 11.86 21.20 13.89
CA ILE A 90 11.78 22.06 12.70
C ILE A 90 11.25 23.44 13.06
N LYS A 91 10.16 23.53 13.85
CA LYS A 91 9.56 24.81 14.24
C LYS A 91 10.52 25.71 15.02
N ARG A 92 11.47 25.14 15.76
CA ARG A 92 12.46 25.89 16.54
C ARG A 92 13.64 26.44 15.70
N GLN A 93 13.87 25.89 14.50
CA GLN A 93 14.96 26.33 13.66
C GLN A 93 14.71 27.73 13.06
N PRO A 94 15.75 28.51 12.76
CA PRO A 94 15.62 29.79 12.10
C PRO A 94 15.18 29.66 10.64
N PHE A 95 14.51 30.68 10.07
CA PHE A 95 14.00 30.64 8.69
C PHE A 95 15.06 30.92 7.62
N PHE A 96 16.13 31.61 7.97
CA PHE A 96 17.04 32.19 6.98
C PHE A 96 18.35 31.43 6.87
N GLU A 97 18.35 30.18 7.27
CA GLU A 97 19.50 29.27 7.19
C GLU A 97 19.09 28.02 6.40
N HIS A 98 20.07 27.36 5.77
CA HIS A 98 19.88 26.05 5.20
C HIS A 98 19.73 25.01 6.32
N ASN A 99 18.51 24.61 6.59
CA ASN A 99 18.16 23.67 7.65
C ASN A 99 16.87 22.91 7.33
N GLU A 100 16.37 22.09 8.24
CA GLU A 100 15.18 21.29 8.05
C GLU A 100 13.89 22.14 7.90
N LYS A 101 13.85 23.36 8.47
CA LYS A 101 12.72 24.28 8.28
C LYS A 101 12.70 24.83 6.86
N SER A 102 13.80 25.31 6.32
CA SER A 102 13.87 25.76 4.93
C SER A 102 13.54 24.59 3.98
N LYS A 103 14.10 23.39 4.24
CA LYS A 103 13.80 22.16 3.49
C LYS A 103 12.29 21.84 3.48
N TYR A 104 11.58 21.99 4.61
CA TYR A 104 10.12 21.79 4.67
C TYR A 104 9.39 22.65 3.62
N PHE A 105 9.65 23.96 3.57
CA PHE A 105 9.01 24.87 2.63
C PHE A 105 9.50 24.69 1.18
N GLU A 106 10.75 24.35 0.99
CA GLU A 106 11.33 24.10 -0.32
C GLU A 106 10.75 22.86 -1.00
N LEU A 107 10.41 21.82 -0.24
CA LEU A 107 9.78 20.61 -0.75
C LEU A 107 8.33 20.81 -1.17
N LEU A 108 7.62 21.88 -0.73
CA LEU A 108 6.23 22.14 -1.10
C LEU A 108 6.08 22.46 -2.59
N PRO A 109 4.92 22.14 -3.22
CA PRO A 109 4.64 22.49 -4.61
C PRO A 109 4.54 24.01 -4.80
N GLU A 110 4.92 24.52 -5.97
CA GLU A 110 4.98 25.96 -6.27
C GLU A 110 3.61 26.65 -6.16
N ASN A 111 2.54 25.94 -6.48
CA ASN A 111 1.17 26.45 -6.39
C ASN A 111 0.57 26.36 -4.96
N SER A 112 1.32 25.88 -3.99
CA SER A 112 0.89 25.83 -2.59
C SER A 112 0.83 27.23 -2.00
N PRO A 113 -0.28 27.63 -1.34
CA PRO A 113 -0.36 28.93 -0.63
C PRO A 113 0.76 29.11 0.38
N LEU A 114 1.19 28.02 1.02
CA LEU A 114 2.27 28.05 2.02
C LEU A 114 3.65 28.26 1.38
N LYS A 115 3.90 27.69 0.20
CA LYS A 115 5.11 27.95 -0.59
C LYS A 115 5.16 29.40 -1.06
N THR A 116 4.04 29.91 -1.57
CA THR A 116 3.90 31.32 -1.99
C THR A 116 4.19 32.27 -0.82
N ALA A 117 3.63 31.97 0.36
CA ALA A 117 3.88 32.76 1.56
C ALA A 117 5.35 32.71 2.00
N TYR A 118 5.99 31.55 1.93
CA TYR A 118 7.42 31.41 2.20
C TYR A 118 8.28 32.22 1.22
N THR A 119 7.99 32.16 -0.08
CA THR A 119 8.69 32.98 -1.09
C THR A 119 8.50 34.49 -0.85
N LYS A 120 7.33 34.91 -0.38
CA LYS A 120 7.09 36.30 0.04
C LYS A 120 7.95 36.66 1.25
N LEU A 121 8.00 35.81 2.27
CA LEU A 121 8.84 36.00 3.46
C LEU A 121 10.30 36.26 3.11
N LEU A 122 10.86 35.48 2.17
CA LEU A 122 12.28 35.63 1.76
C LEU A 122 12.57 36.98 1.08
N LYS A 123 11.56 37.64 0.51
CA LYS A 123 11.69 38.94 -0.17
C LYS A 123 11.39 40.15 0.74
N MET A 124 10.90 39.94 1.96
CA MET A 124 10.59 41.02 2.90
C MET A 124 11.87 41.68 3.42
N LYS A 125 11.87 43.00 3.46
CA LYS A 125 13.04 43.81 3.90
C LYS A 125 12.86 44.37 5.32
N ASP A 126 11.63 44.63 5.75
CA ASP A 126 11.35 45.08 7.09
C ASP A 126 11.51 43.97 8.11
N ASP A 127 12.42 44.10 9.05
CA ASP A 127 12.78 43.05 9.99
C ASP A 127 11.66 42.73 10.99
N PHE A 128 10.86 43.69 11.39
CA PHE A 128 9.77 43.48 12.35
C PHE A 128 8.60 42.75 11.69
N GLU A 129 8.14 43.20 10.53
CA GLU A 129 7.07 42.55 9.78
C GLU A 129 7.49 41.14 9.35
N ARG A 130 8.74 40.99 8.90
CA ARG A 130 9.35 39.73 8.51
C ARG A 130 9.36 38.72 9.65
N THR A 131 9.73 39.13 10.86
CA THR A 131 9.76 38.27 12.04
C THR A 131 8.34 37.83 12.43
N ASN A 132 7.39 38.74 12.44
CA ASN A 132 5.98 38.42 12.72
C ASN A 132 5.42 37.44 11.69
N PHE A 133 5.65 37.66 10.41
CA PHE A 133 5.19 36.79 9.33
C PHE A 133 5.87 35.40 9.40
N ALA A 134 7.15 35.33 9.74
CA ALA A 134 7.87 34.09 9.98
C ALA A 134 7.24 33.27 11.13
N ASN A 135 6.85 33.93 12.22
CA ASN A 135 6.17 33.29 13.35
C ASN A 135 4.81 32.71 12.94
N GLU A 136 4.03 33.44 12.14
CA GLU A 136 2.76 32.93 11.63
C GLU A 136 2.95 31.72 10.71
N LEU A 137 3.93 31.75 9.80
CA LEU A 137 4.25 30.61 8.94
C LEU A 137 4.70 29.39 9.75
N THR A 138 5.46 29.59 10.83
CA THR A 138 5.88 28.51 11.71
C THR A 138 4.68 27.74 12.31
N LYS A 139 3.58 28.43 12.65
CA LYS A 139 2.36 27.81 13.17
C LYS A 139 1.67 26.90 12.17
N LEU A 140 1.89 27.13 10.87
CA LEU A 140 1.30 26.35 9.78
C LEU A 140 2.10 25.10 9.43
N ILE A 141 3.26 24.89 10.02
CA ILE A 141 4.04 23.66 9.86
C ILE A 141 3.31 22.51 10.56
N HIS A 142 2.91 21.49 9.81
CA HIS A 142 2.28 20.29 10.33
C HIS A 142 2.78 19.03 9.56
N PRO A 143 2.74 17.86 10.20
CA PRO A 143 3.16 16.63 9.55
C PRO A 143 2.19 16.17 8.46
N GLY A 144 2.68 15.38 7.52
CA GLY A 144 1.87 14.57 6.61
C GLY A 144 1.13 13.46 7.36
N SER A 145 0.11 12.90 6.75
CA SER A 145 -0.69 11.81 7.33
C SER A 145 0.14 10.53 7.49
N ILE A 146 -0.08 9.85 8.61
CA ILE A 146 0.51 8.54 8.92
C ILE A 146 -0.61 7.51 8.77
N ASP A 147 -0.87 7.08 7.53
CA ASP A 147 -1.92 6.13 7.25
C ASP A 147 -1.44 4.68 7.43
N VAL A 148 -2.38 3.75 7.64
CA VAL A 148 -2.04 2.35 7.84
C VAL A 148 -2.80 1.45 6.88
N ASN A 149 -2.12 0.45 6.31
CA ASN A 149 -2.74 -0.52 5.41
C ASN A 149 -3.02 -1.84 6.12
N ILE A 150 -4.28 -2.28 6.06
CA ILE A 150 -4.72 -3.60 6.51
C ILE A 150 -5.00 -4.49 5.30
N MET A 151 -4.48 -5.72 5.33
CA MET A 151 -4.82 -6.75 4.35
C MET A 151 -6.23 -7.28 4.65
N ALA A 152 -7.21 -6.92 3.80
CA ALA A 152 -8.61 -7.31 3.99
C ALA A 152 -8.98 -8.67 3.37
N LYS A 153 -8.14 -9.22 2.47
CA LYS A 153 -8.44 -10.45 1.71
C LYS A 153 -8.40 -11.73 2.52
N LEU A 154 -7.54 -11.78 3.53
CA LEU A 154 -7.41 -12.90 4.44
C LEU A 154 -7.60 -12.39 5.85
N ASP A 155 -8.43 -13.09 6.60
CA ASP A 155 -8.62 -12.86 8.03
C ASP A 155 -8.42 -14.18 8.76
N LYS A 156 -7.15 -14.47 9.10
CA LYS A 156 -6.80 -15.71 9.76
C LYS A 156 -7.26 -15.72 11.22
N ILE A 157 -7.91 -16.81 11.61
CA ILE A 157 -8.24 -17.12 13.01
C ILE A 157 -6.93 -17.42 13.76
N ASN A 158 -6.81 -16.91 14.97
CA ASN A 158 -5.66 -17.12 15.85
C ASN A 158 -5.97 -18.12 16.97
N TYR A 159 -4.88 -18.62 17.57
CA TYR A 159 -4.91 -19.63 18.63
C TYR A 159 -4.15 -19.12 19.86
N ASP A 160 -4.56 -19.55 21.03
CA ASP A 160 -3.82 -19.32 22.26
C ASP A 160 -2.55 -20.19 22.35
N ARG A 161 -1.83 -20.11 23.48
CA ARG A 161 -0.62 -20.88 23.72
C ARG A 161 -0.89 -22.40 23.83
N ALA A 162 -2.09 -22.81 24.24
CA ALA A 162 -2.53 -24.19 24.33
C ALA A 162 -3.07 -24.75 23.00
N GLY A 163 -3.12 -23.92 21.93
CA GLY A 163 -3.63 -24.27 20.62
C GLY A 163 -5.16 -24.23 20.51
N GLN A 164 -5.86 -23.62 21.45
CA GLN A 164 -7.30 -23.40 21.39
C GLN A 164 -7.63 -22.21 20.50
N ILE A 165 -8.74 -22.29 19.77
CA ILE A 165 -9.22 -21.22 18.89
C ILE A 165 -9.62 -20.01 19.73
N LEU A 166 -9.04 -18.85 19.43
CA LEU A 166 -9.48 -17.58 19.99
C LEU A 166 -10.77 -17.10 19.32
N SER A 167 -11.53 -16.24 19.98
CA SER A 167 -12.73 -15.64 19.39
C SER A 167 -12.39 -14.87 18.11
N GLU A 168 -13.38 -14.71 17.23
CA GLU A 168 -13.23 -14.04 15.92
C GLU A 168 -12.66 -12.62 16.01
N GLU A 169 -12.83 -11.94 17.14
CA GLU A 169 -12.27 -10.60 17.39
C GLU A 169 -10.74 -10.57 17.42
N PHE A 170 -10.10 -11.72 17.67
CA PHE A 170 -8.64 -11.87 17.67
C PHE A 170 -8.09 -12.37 16.32
N SER A 171 -8.93 -12.42 15.26
CA SER A 171 -8.43 -12.66 13.91
C SER A 171 -7.40 -11.60 13.48
N ASP A 172 -6.55 -11.94 12.51
CA ASP A 172 -5.43 -11.07 12.11
C ASP A 172 -5.90 -9.68 11.69
N ALA A 173 -6.96 -9.58 10.88
CA ALA A 173 -7.44 -8.29 10.36
C ALA A 173 -8.18 -7.48 11.43
N LYS A 174 -9.02 -8.13 12.24
CA LYS A 174 -9.74 -7.44 13.32
C LYS A 174 -8.79 -6.96 14.44
N ALA A 175 -7.80 -7.76 14.81
CA ALA A 175 -6.77 -7.34 15.75
C ALA A 175 -5.93 -6.17 15.20
N ALA A 176 -5.61 -6.18 13.90
CA ALA A 176 -4.91 -5.07 13.26
C ALA A 176 -5.76 -3.78 13.26
N LEU A 177 -7.04 -3.89 12.92
CA LEU A 177 -7.96 -2.75 12.97
C LEU A 177 -8.07 -2.19 14.40
N ARG A 178 -8.22 -3.05 15.41
CA ARG A 178 -8.27 -2.65 16.82
C ARG A 178 -6.98 -1.96 17.24
N GLY A 179 -5.83 -2.47 16.80
CA GLY A 179 -4.53 -1.84 17.07
C GLY A 179 -4.44 -0.43 16.49
N PHE A 180 -4.92 -0.20 15.28
CA PHE A 180 -5.01 1.14 14.70
C PHE A 180 -6.04 2.02 15.42
N ALA A 181 -7.23 1.50 15.68
CA ALA A 181 -8.30 2.24 16.35
C ALA A 181 -7.87 2.76 17.73
N ASN A 182 -7.13 1.94 18.49
CA ASN A 182 -6.64 2.27 19.83
C ASN A 182 -5.36 3.14 19.83
N SER A 183 -4.71 3.37 18.69
CA SER A 183 -3.54 4.24 18.59
C SER A 183 -3.92 5.73 18.70
N CYS A 184 -2.96 6.58 19.08
CA CYS A 184 -3.16 8.02 19.15
C CYS A 184 -3.32 8.71 17.78
N LEU A 185 -3.06 8.03 16.67
CA LEU A 185 -3.11 8.62 15.33
C LEU A 185 -4.47 9.20 14.97
N SER A 186 -4.46 10.37 14.35
CA SER A 186 -5.61 10.94 13.63
C SER A 186 -5.34 10.84 12.13
N SER A 187 -5.71 9.69 11.51
CA SER A 187 -5.34 9.35 10.14
C SER A 187 -6.28 8.29 9.55
N SER A 188 -5.93 7.76 8.37
CA SER A 188 -6.76 6.81 7.66
C SER A 188 -6.29 5.36 7.83
N VAL A 189 -7.26 4.43 7.93
CA VAL A 189 -7.02 3.02 7.62
C VAL A 189 -7.29 2.79 6.15
N VAL A 190 -6.32 2.20 5.45
CA VAL A 190 -6.41 1.85 4.03
C VAL A 190 -6.68 0.35 3.94
N PHE A 191 -7.84 -0.03 3.41
CA PHE A 191 -8.18 -1.42 3.15
C PHE A 191 -7.68 -1.81 1.76
N SER A 192 -6.85 -2.88 1.71
CA SER A 192 -6.45 -3.47 0.43
C SER A 192 -7.67 -4.00 -0.32
N ALA A 193 -7.60 -4.05 -1.68
CA ALA A 193 -8.70 -4.47 -2.51
C ALA A 193 -9.32 -5.81 -2.04
N GLY A 194 -10.64 -5.84 -1.92
CA GLY A 194 -11.43 -6.98 -1.43
C GLY A 194 -12.45 -6.55 -0.39
N PHE A 195 -13.66 -7.11 -0.49
CA PHE A 195 -14.76 -6.78 0.41
C PHE A 195 -14.88 -7.80 1.55
N ASN A 196 -14.41 -7.43 2.74
CA ASN A 196 -14.53 -8.22 3.96
C ASN A 196 -15.64 -7.65 4.86
N ARG A 197 -16.85 -8.19 4.75
CA ARG A 197 -18.02 -7.73 5.52
C ARG A 197 -17.81 -7.82 7.04
N GLY A 198 -17.16 -8.87 7.51
CA GLY A 198 -16.90 -9.08 8.94
C GLY A 198 -15.97 -7.99 9.50
N LEU A 199 -14.87 -7.71 8.79
CA LEU A 199 -13.93 -6.65 9.17
C LEU A 199 -14.57 -5.26 9.09
N TYR A 200 -15.32 -4.96 8.02
CA TYR A 200 -16.00 -3.67 7.85
C TYR A 200 -17.10 -3.46 8.90
N GLY A 201 -17.83 -4.54 9.24
CA GLY A 201 -18.78 -4.50 10.35
C GLY A 201 -18.12 -4.26 11.71
N TYR A 202 -16.89 -4.73 11.90
CA TYR A 202 -16.15 -4.55 13.14
C TYR A 202 -15.71 -3.09 13.38
N ILE A 203 -15.55 -2.26 12.32
CA ILE A 203 -15.23 -0.84 12.43
C ILE A 203 -16.25 -0.11 13.32
N SER A 204 -17.54 -0.48 13.24
CA SER A 204 -18.60 0.17 14.00
C SER A 204 -18.47 0.09 15.52
N LYS A 205 -17.58 -0.76 16.03
CA LYS A 205 -17.28 -0.85 17.47
C LYS A 205 -16.41 0.30 18.00
N PHE A 206 -15.83 1.11 17.12
CA PHE A 206 -14.86 2.16 17.51
C PHE A 206 -15.41 3.55 17.24
N GLN A 207 -15.62 4.31 18.33
CA GLN A 207 -16.21 5.65 18.29
C GLN A 207 -15.42 6.65 17.43
N ASP A 208 -14.11 6.54 17.37
CA ASP A 208 -13.23 7.45 16.64
C ASP A 208 -13.43 7.42 15.10
N PHE A 209 -14.18 6.46 14.56
CA PHE A 209 -14.59 6.39 13.16
C PHE A 209 -15.89 7.15 12.86
N TYR A 210 -16.56 7.66 13.88
CA TYR A 210 -17.74 8.50 13.75
C TYR A 210 -17.35 9.97 13.92
N ARG A 211 -18.16 10.85 13.37
CA ARG A 211 -17.94 12.29 13.52
C ARG A 211 -18.11 12.72 14.97
N ASP A 212 -17.20 13.56 15.40
CA ASP A 212 -17.31 14.24 16.68
C ASP A 212 -18.28 15.42 16.60
N LYS A 213 -18.47 16.13 17.72
CA LYS A 213 -19.35 17.29 17.82
C LYS A 213 -18.96 18.47 16.91
N THR A 214 -17.70 18.52 16.45
CA THR A 214 -17.20 19.52 15.50
C THR A 214 -17.40 19.09 14.04
N GLY A 215 -17.87 17.87 13.82
CA GLY A 215 -18.04 17.27 12.51
C GLY A 215 -16.75 16.71 11.91
N ASP A 216 -15.70 16.50 12.71
CA ASP A 216 -14.44 15.91 12.27
C ASP A 216 -14.38 14.41 12.53
N LEU A 217 -13.63 13.68 11.70
CA LEU A 217 -13.30 12.26 11.87
C LEU A 217 -11.87 12.15 12.38
N LYS A 218 -11.66 11.52 13.54
CA LYS A 218 -10.33 11.22 14.04
C LYS A 218 -9.72 10.04 13.28
N LYS A 219 -10.49 8.96 13.09
CA LYS A 219 -10.13 7.82 12.27
C LYS A 219 -10.93 7.85 10.98
N LYS A 220 -10.23 7.72 9.84
CA LYS A 220 -10.83 7.80 8.51
C LYS A 220 -10.74 6.46 7.80
N ILE A 221 -11.60 6.24 6.84
CA ILE A 221 -11.66 5.03 6.03
C ILE A 221 -11.23 5.38 4.60
N THR A 222 -10.19 4.71 4.12
CA THR A 222 -9.79 4.71 2.71
C THR A 222 -9.98 3.29 2.17
N ILE A 223 -10.70 3.13 1.07
CA ILE A 223 -10.81 1.85 0.37
C ILE A 223 -10.10 1.88 -0.97
N LYS A 224 -9.29 0.83 -1.23
CA LYS A 224 -8.70 0.62 -2.56
C LYS A 224 -9.71 -0.07 -3.46
N VAL A 225 -9.90 0.48 -4.65
CA VAL A 225 -10.91 0.02 -5.62
C VAL A 225 -10.32 -0.02 -7.03
N SER A 226 -10.83 -0.94 -7.85
CA SER A 226 -10.50 -1.11 -9.27
C SER A 226 -11.71 -0.94 -10.19
N ASP A 227 -12.88 -0.57 -9.65
CA ASP A 227 -14.11 -0.27 -10.39
C ASP A 227 -15.10 0.54 -9.53
N PHE A 228 -15.98 1.30 -10.18
CA PHE A 228 -16.96 2.16 -9.52
C PHE A 228 -18.08 1.38 -8.82
N ARG A 229 -18.51 0.27 -9.41
CA ARG A 229 -19.59 -0.57 -8.84
C ARG A 229 -19.15 -1.14 -7.48
N SER A 230 -17.92 -1.63 -7.39
CA SER A 230 -17.35 -2.13 -6.14
C SER A 230 -17.24 -1.01 -5.09
N ALA A 231 -16.84 0.20 -5.50
CA ALA A 231 -16.78 1.36 -4.62
C ALA A 231 -18.16 1.68 -4.00
N LEU A 232 -19.19 1.70 -4.83
CA LEU A 232 -20.56 2.00 -4.40
C LEU A 232 -21.14 0.92 -3.48
N ILE A 233 -20.93 -0.37 -3.78
CA ILE A 233 -21.38 -1.49 -2.95
C ILE A 233 -20.74 -1.44 -1.56
N GLN A 234 -19.43 -1.25 -1.49
CA GLN A 234 -18.70 -1.15 -0.23
C GLN A 234 -19.13 0.11 0.54
N GLY A 235 -19.33 1.23 -0.17
CA GLY A 235 -19.84 2.48 0.40
C GLY A 235 -21.22 2.32 1.04
N LYS A 236 -22.17 1.71 0.35
CA LYS A 236 -23.51 1.46 0.91
C LYS A 236 -23.48 0.59 2.16
N PHE A 237 -22.61 -0.44 2.17
CA PHE A 237 -22.45 -1.28 3.36
C PHE A 237 -21.91 -0.50 4.57
N LEU A 238 -20.89 0.32 4.39
CA LEU A 238 -20.32 1.15 5.46
C LEU A 238 -21.33 2.23 5.90
N ALA A 239 -21.95 2.92 4.96
CA ALA A 239 -22.98 3.93 5.21
C ALA A 239 -24.15 3.40 6.03
N SER A 240 -24.59 2.15 5.78
CA SER A 240 -25.65 1.49 6.57
C SER A 240 -25.29 1.32 8.06
N LYS A 241 -24.03 1.50 8.42
CA LYS A 241 -23.50 1.47 9.80
C LYS A 241 -23.08 2.85 10.32
N GLY A 242 -23.46 3.92 9.60
CA GLY A 242 -23.09 5.29 9.94
C GLY A 242 -21.63 5.64 9.67
N LEU A 243 -20.90 4.79 8.94
CA LEU A 243 -19.48 4.97 8.63
C LEU A 243 -19.30 5.63 7.26
N GLU A 244 -18.41 6.60 7.20
CA GLU A 244 -18.13 7.37 6.00
C GLU A 244 -16.79 6.95 5.37
N ILE A 245 -16.77 6.79 4.05
CA ILE A 245 -15.52 6.64 3.30
C ILE A 245 -14.96 8.04 3.05
N SER A 246 -13.75 8.28 3.53
CA SER A 246 -13.06 9.55 3.35
C SER A 246 -12.27 9.62 2.06
N GLU A 247 -11.91 8.45 1.49
CA GLU A 247 -11.10 8.38 0.28
C GLU A 247 -11.36 7.07 -0.47
N TYR A 248 -11.56 7.18 -1.79
CA TYR A 248 -11.49 6.08 -2.73
C TYR A 248 -10.14 6.14 -3.45
N ARG A 249 -9.31 5.10 -3.24
CA ARG A 249 -7.99 5.00 -3.86
C ARG A 249 -8.03 4.04 -5.03
N ILE A 250 -7.99 4.59 -6.24
CA ILE A 250 -8.03 3.84 -7.49
C ILE A 250 -6.64 3.31 -7.78
N GLU A 251 -6.54 2.02 -8.07
CA GLU A 251 -5.27 1.35 -8.30
C GLU A 251 -5.28 0.62 -9.64
N SER A 252 -4.23 0.81 -10.46
CA SER A 252 -4.02 0.00 -11.65
C SER A 252 -3.84 -1.47 -11.27
N GLY A 253 -4.48 -2.37 -11.98
CA GLY A 253 -4.43 -3.81 -11.68
C GLY A 253 -3.08 -4.47 -11.95
N LEU A 254 -2.33 -3.99 -12.95
CA LEU A 254 -1.05 -4.57 -13.37
C LEU A 254 0.13 -3.60 -13.27
N ASN A 255 -0.11 -2.29 -13.27
CA ASN A 255 0.95 -1.28 -13.25
C ASN A 255 1.31 -0.81 -11.83
N CYS A 256 0.93 -1.58 -10.81
CA CYS A 256 1.33 -1.44 -9.42
C CYS A 256 2.26 -2.57 -8.99
N GLY A 257 2.97 -2.39 -7.88
CA GLY A 257 3.72 -3.46 -7.23
C GLY A 257 2.85 -4.43 -6.43
N GLY A 258 3.45 -5.51 -5.94
CA GLY A 258 2.76 -6.51 -5.13
C GLY A 258 1.94 -7.52 -5.93
N HIS A 259 0.77 -7.90 -5.40
CA HIS A 259 -0.17 -8.80 -6.08
C HIS A 259 -0.86 -8.09 -7.24
N ALA A 260 -0.89 -8.72 -8.40
CA ALA A 260 -1.49 -8.21 -9.62
C ALA A 260 -2.94 -8.70 -9.77
N PHE A 261 -3.86 -7.78 -10.04
CA PHE A 261 -5.29 -8.06 -10.23
C PHE A 261 -5.79 -7.35 -11.48
N ALA A 262 -5.83 -8.04 -12.59
CA ALA A 262 -6.22 -7.49 -13.88
C ALA A 262 -7.73 -7.24 -14.05
N SER A 263 -8.52 -7.31 -13.01
CA SER A 263 -9.94 -6.91 -12.87
C SER A 263 -10.75 -6.87 -14.17
N GLN A 264 -10.97 -8.00 -14.83
CA GLN A 264 -11.78 -8.13 -16.06
C GLN A 264 -11.30 -7.26 -17.24
N GLY A 265 -10.02 -6.84 -17.28
CA GLY A 265 -9.46 -6.10 -18.40
C GLY A 265 -9.67 -4.58 -18.39
N TYR A 266 -10.23 -4.02 -17.33
CA TYR A 266 -10.40 -2.57 -17.22
C TYR A 266 -9.05 -1.86 -17.08
N LEU A 267 -8.79 -0.90 -17.95
CA LEU A 267 -7.64 0.00 -17.91
C LEU A 267 -7.92 1.20 -16.98
N LEU A 268 -6.88 1.67 -16.31
CA LEU A 268 -6.94 2.79 -15.36
C LEU A 268 -7.64 4.05 -15.92
N PRO A 269 -7.38 4.52 -17.15
CA PRO A 269 -8.05 5.70 -17.70
C PRO A 269 -9.57 5.55 -17.80
N SER A 270 -10.08 4.36 -18.14
CA SER A 270 -11.52 4.08 -18.20
C SER A 270 -12.17 4.13 -16.82
N ILE A 271 -11.49 3.56 -15.83
CA ILE A 271 -11.93 3.59 -14.43
C ILE A 271 -11.97 5.03 -13.91
N LEU A 272 -10.90 5.80 -14.16
CA LEU A 272 -10.81 7.21 -13.74
C LEU A 272 -11.89 8.09 -14.39
N LYS A 273 -12.18 7.86 -15.68
CA LYS A 273 -13.29 8.51 -16.39
C LYS A 273 -14.61 8.27 -15.68
N GLU A 274 -14.93 7.00 -15.38
CA GLU A 274 -16.16 6.63 -14.70
C GLU A 274 -16.26 7.28 -13.31
N PHE A 275 -15.19 7.29 -12.53
CA PHE A 275 -15.16 7.97 -11.23
C PHE A 275 -15.36 9.47 -11.35
N LYS A 276 -14.73 10.12 -12.33
CA LYS A 276 -14.90 11.55 -12.58
C LYS A 276 -16.35 11.90 -12.93
N GLU A 277 -16.97 11.14 -13.85
CA GLU A 277 -18.34 11.35 -14.30
C GLU A 277 -19.39 11.05 -13.21
N LYS A 278 -19.09 10.11 -12.31
CA LYS A 278 -20.03 9.62 -11.30
C LYS A 278 -19.65 9.99 -9.85
N LYS A 279 -18.66 10.87 -9.65
CA LYS A 279 -18.19 11.25 -8.29
C LYS A 279 -19.34 11.69 -7.38
N GLU A 280 -20.25 12.52 -7.88
CA GLU A 280 -21.39 13.02 -7.12
C GLU A 280 -22.32 11.92 -6.62
N LEU A 281 -22.43 10.78 -7.34
CA LEU A 281 -23.25 9.66 -6.92
C LEU A 281 -22.73 9.02 -5.62
N LEU A 282 -21.42 9.06 -5.37
CA LEU A 282 -20.83 8.57 -4.12
C LEU A 282 -21.33 9.39 -2.91
N THR A 283 -21.55 10.68 -3.07
CA THR A 283 -22.08 11.53 -2.00
C THR A 283 -23.60 11.43 -1.94
N THR A 284 -24.30 11.66 -3.05
CA THR A 284 -25.78 11.72 -3.08
C THR A 284 -26.46 10.40 -2.71
N GLN A 285 -25.85 9.25 -2.99
CA GLN A 285 -26.40 7.94 -2.61
C GLN A 285 -25.99 7.49 -1.22
N LEU A 286 -24.81 7.88 -0.72
CA LEU A 286 -24.30 7.35 0.55
C LEU A 286 -24.64 8.23 1.74
N GLN A 287 -24.60 9.55 1.58
CA GLN A 287 -24.83 10.51 2.66
C GLN A 287 -26.23 10.37 3.31
N PRO A 288 -27.35 10.22 2.56
CA PRO A 288 -28.65 10.00 3.18
C PRO A 288 -28.72 8.73 4.04
N ILE A 289 -27.97 7.68 3.66
CA ILE A 289 -27.92 6.44 4.42
C ILE A 289 -27.18 6.67 5.75
N VAL A 290 -26.05 7.39 5.72
CA VAL A 290 -25.30 7.77 6.93
C VAL A 290 -26.17 8.64 7.83
N GLN A 291 -26.81 9.66 7.28
CA GLN A 291 -27.70 10.57 8.03
C GLN A 291 -28.83 9.79 8.72
N SER A 292 -29.52 8.90 7.98
CA SER A 292 -30.57 8.05 8.55
C SER A 292 -30.06 7.13 9.69
N PHE A 293 -28.79 6.70 9.64
CA PHE A 293 -28.19 5.96 10.75
C PHE A 293 -28.04 6.85 11.99
N TYR A 294 -27.51 8.07 11.86
CA TYR A 294 -27.37 9.02 12.98
C TYR A 294 -28.72 9.33 13.63
N GLU A 295 -29.74 9.59 12.81
CA GLU A 295 -31.11 9.83 13.28
C GLU A 295 -31.65 8.64 14.10
N LYS A 296 -31.45 7.40 13.62
CA LYS A 296 -31.87 6.17 14.34
C LYS A 296 -31.24 5.98 15.70
N ILE A 297 -30.01 6.44 15.88
CA ILE A 297 -29.30 6.37 17.18
C ILE A 297 -29.45 7.62 18.03
N GLY A 298 -30.32 8.57 17.60
CA GLY A 298 -30.62 9.80 18.34
C GLY A 298 -29.50 10.83 18.32
N LEU A 299 -28.61 10.80 17.31
CA LEU A 299 -27.55 11.77 17.12
C LEU A 299 -27.84 12.67 15.91
N GLU A 300 -27.48 13.94 16.04
CA GLU A 300 -27.52 14.87 14.92
C GLU A 300 -26.35 14.64 13.96
N TYR A 301 -26.61 14.60 12.65
CA TYR A 301 -25.57 14.55 11.64
C TYR A 301 -25.04 15.97 11.40
N PRO A 302 -23.73 16.24 11.65
CA PRO A 302 -23.20 17.60 11.64
C PRO A 302 -23.30 18.29 10.29
N GLU A 303 -23.65 19.58 10.26
CA GLU A 303 -23.76 20.38 9.02
C GLU A 303 -22.47 20.40 8.19
N LYS A 304 -21.31 20.42 8.84
CA LYS A 304 -20.00 20.31 8.19
C LYS A 304 -19.86 19.00 7.41
N ALA A 305 -20.46 17.92 7.91
CA ALA A 305 -20.44 16.60 7.29
C ALA A 305 -21.28 16.54 6.02
N LYS A 306 -22.39 17.30 5.95
CA LYS A 306 -23.25 17.37 4.77
C LYS A 306 -22.55 17.93 3.52
N LYS A 307 -21.44 18.66 3.72
CA LYS A 307 -20.62 19.25 2.64
C LYS A 307 -19.33 18.47 2.37
N ALA A 308 -19.11 17.36 3.09
CA ALA A 308 -17.92 16.57 2.94
C ALA A 308 -18.04 15.61 1.75
N GLU A 309 -17.08 15.66 0.85
CA GLU A 309 -16.95 14.72 -0.25
C GLU A 309 -15.76 13.79 -0.02
N PRO A 310 -15.84 12.53 -0.46
CA PRO A 310 -14.69 11.63 -0.42
C PRO A 310 -13.62 12.09 -1.42
N LEU A 311 -12.35 11.95 -1.04
CA LEU A 311 -11.24 12.14 -1.95
C LEU A 311 -11.19 11.01 -2.97
N ILE A 312 -10.81 11.33 -4.21
CA ILE A 312 -10.49 10.37 -5.25
C ILE A 312 -8.98 10.45 -5.47
N THR A 313 -8.27 9.39 -5.12
CA THR A 313 -6.82 9.32 -5.32
C THR A 313 -6.47 8.17 -6.25
N VAL A 314 -5.30 8.22 -6.88
CA VAL A 314 -4.90 7.24 -7.88
C VAL A 314 -3.46 6.81 -7.68
N GLN A 315 -3.16 5.54 -7.95
CA GLN A 315 -1.80 5.02 -7.94
C GLN A 315 -1.61 3.94 -9.02
N GLY A 316 -0.36 3.81 -9.49
CA GLY A 316 0.07 2.79 -10.44
C GLY A 316 0.66 3.35 -11.73
N GLY A 317 1.95 3.16 -11.92
CA GLY A 317 2.67 3.45 -13.15
C GLY A 317 3.11 4.90 -13.35
N VAL A 318 2.68 5.87 -12.55
CA VAL A 318 3.10 7.27 -12.70
C VAL A 318 4.62 7.40 -12.61
N GLY A 319 5.21 8.16 -13.54
CA GLY A 319 6.65 8.33 -13.62
C GLY A 319 7.11 9.72 -14.02
N THR A 320 6.21 10.63 -14.40
CA THR A 320 6.54 12.00 -14.79
C THR A 320 5.59 13.02 -14.19
N ASN A 321 6.05 14.27 -14.05
CA ASN A 321 5.19 15.39 -13.64
C ASN A 321 4.01 15.60 -14.60
N GLY A 322 4.24 15.44 -15.91
CA GLY A 322 3.19 15.55 -16.92
C GLY A 322 2.05 14.55 -16.70
N GLU A 323 2.39 13.29 -16.42
CA GLU A 323 1.40 12.25 -16.09
C GLU A 323 0.65 12.58 -14.80
N ALA A 324 1.36 13.02 -13.75
CA ALA A 324 0.74 13.40 -12.48
C ALA A 324 -0.23 14.59 -12.66
N LYS A 325 0.15 15.62 -13.40
CA LYS A 325 -0.73 16.76 -13.72
C LYS A 325 -2.01 16.32 -14.44
N ARG A 326 -1.90 15.41 -15.41
CA ARG A 326 -3.09 14.88 -16.11
C ARG A 326 -4.02 14.14 -15.18
N LEU A 327 -3.49 13.33 -14.27
CA LEU A 327 -4.30 12.63 -13.27
C LEU A 327 -5.05 13.62 -12.36
N LEU A 328 -4.41 14.71 -11.95
CA LEU A 328 -5.02 15.74 -11.12
C LEU A 328 -6.02 16.62 -11.90
N GLU A 329 -5.64 17.11 -13.06
CA GLU A 329 -6.40 18.14 -13.81
C GLU A 329 -7.45 17.53 -14.75
N ASP A 330 -7.05 16.50 -15.54
CA ASP A 330 -7.92 15.92 -16.55
C ASP A 330 -8.89 14.89 -15.95
N PHE A 331 -8.46 14.12 -14.97
CA PHE A 331 -9.31 13.12 -14.30
C PHE A 331 -9.88 13.60 -12.96
N GLY A 332 -9.44 14.76 -12.45
CA GLY A 332 -9.97 15.35 -11.22
C GLY A 332 -9.59 14.55 -9.97
N CYS A 333 -8.44 13.87 -9.97
CA CYS A 333 -7.93 13.22 -8.77
C CYS A 333 -7.43 14.25 -7.76
N ASP A 334 -7.61 13.96 -6.48
CA ASP A 334 -7.19 14.83 -5.39
C ASP A 334 -5.71 14.63 -5.00
N SER A 335 -5.13 13.44 -5.28
CA SER A 335 -3.72 13.12 -5.00
C SER A 335 -3.26 11.92 -5.83
N VAL A 336 -1.95 11.83 -6.09
CA VAL A 336 -1.31 10.77 -6.85
C VAL A 336 -0.34 9.98 -5.97
N GLY A 337 -0.45 8.66 -5.97
CA GLY A 337 0.45 7.78 -5.23
C GLY A 337 1.73 7.46 -6.03
N TRP A 338 2.88 7.82 -5.48
CA TRP A 338 4.20 7.49 -6.02
C TRP A 338 4.83 6.39 -5.18
N GLY A 339 4.83 5.15 -5.69
CA GLY A 339 5.33 3.97 -4.97
C GLY A 339 6.74 3.58 -5.40
N SER A 340 6.86 2.78 -6.47
CA SER A 340 8.12 2.16 -6.88
C SER A 340 9.32 3.11 -7.02
N PRO A 341 9.18 4.36 -7.51
CA PRO A 341 10.30 5.31 -7.53
C PRO A 341 10.89 5.61 -6.15
N PHE A 342 10.05 5.64 -5.11
CA PHE A 342 10.53 5.85 -3.74
C PHE A 342 11.33 4.68 -3.16
N LEU A 343 11.29 3.49 -3.78
CA LEU A 343 12.20 2.39 -3.43
C LEU A 343 13.67 2.73 -3.73
N LEU A 344 13.90 3.72 -4.58
CA LEU A 344 15.24 4.25 -4.92
C LEU A 344 15.60 5.52 -4.13
N VAL A 345 14.83 5.84 -3.08
CA VAL A 345 15.06 6.98 -2.18
C VAL A 345 15.28 6.47 -0.75
N PRO A 346 16.51 6.14 -0.33
CA PRO A 346 16.79 5.61 1.01
C PRO A 346 16.42 6.57 2.15
N GLU A 347 16.32 7.88 1.86
CA GLU A 347 15.78 8.86 2.81
C GLU A 347 14.30 8.65 3.13
N ALA A 348 13.55 7.96 2.26
CA ALA A 348 12.10 7.75 2.41
C ALA A 348 11.73 6.29 2.73
N THR A 349 12.57 5.31 2.40
CA THR A 349 12.25 3.88 2.51
C THR A 349 13.27 3.10 3.31
N CYS A 350 12.81 2.02 3.92
CA CYS A 350 13.65 1.10 4.68
C CYS A 350 14.13 -0.04 3.77
N ILE A 351 15.14 0.25 2.94
CA ILE A 351 15.69 -0.68 1.95
C ILE A 351 17.14 -1.03 2.25
N ASP A 352 17.52 -2.29 2.08
CA ASP A 352 18.91 -2.74 2.20
C ASP A 352 19.71 -2.48 0.92
N GLY A 353 21.04 -2.38 1.05
CA GLY A 353 21.93 -2.01 -0.04
C GLY A 353 21.99 -3.01 -1.19
N GLU A 354 21.77 -4.32 -0.94
CA GLU A 354 21.76 -5.33 -1.99
C GLU A 354 20.50 -5.20 -2.85
N THR A 355 19.33 -5.08 -2.21
CA THR A 355 18.06 -4.86 -2.90
C THR A 355 18.07 -3.54 -3.68
N LEU A 356 18.61 -2.46 -3.10
CA LEU A 356 18.78 -1.17 -3.77
C LEU A 356 19.66 -1.30 -5.03
N THR A 357 20.76 -2.03 -4.94
CA THR A 357 21.66 -2.28 -6.08
C THR A 357 20.97 -3.08 -7.19
N LEU A 358 20.20 -4.11 -6.83
CA LEU A 358 19.40 -4.86 -7.81
C LEU A 358 18.38 -3.97 -8.53
N LEU A 359 17.69 -3.10 -7.80
CA LEU A 359 16.71 -2.18 -8.39
C LEU A 359 17.34 -1.19 -9.36
N LYS A 360 18.49 -0.58 -9.00
CA LYS A 360 19.20 0.38 -9.87
C LYS A 360 19.64 -0.25 -11.19
N ASN A 361 19.99 -1.52 -11.17
CA ASN A 361 20.48 -2.26 -12.34
C ASN A 361 19.38 -3.04 -13.07
N ALA A 362 18.15 -3.04 -12.57
CA ALA A 362 17.05 -3.80 -13.12
C ALA A 362 16.74 -3.40 -14.56
N LYS A 363 16.52 -4.40 -15.42
CA LYS A 363 16.04 -4.27 -16.79
C LYS A 363 14.60 -4.78 -16.87
N LYS A 364 13.93 -4.53 -18.00
CA LYS A 364 12.54 -4.95 -18.22
C LYS A 364 12.35 -6.47 -18.00
N ASP A 365 13.31 -7.28 -18.44
CA ASP A 365 13.27 -8.75 -18.31
C ASP A 365 13.56 -9.27 -16.90
N ASP A 366 14.09 -8.43 -16.02
CA ASP A 366 14.32 -8.78 -14.62
C ASP A 366 13.04 -8.68 -13.78
N LEU A 367 12.03 -7.96 -14.28
CA LEU A 367 10.70 -7.89 -13.65
C LEU A 367 9.75 -8.88 -14.29
N TYR A 368 9.02 -9.63 -13.48
CA TYR A 368 8.06 -10.60 -13.97
C TYR A 368 6.93 -10.87 -12.97
N LEU A 369 5.78 -11.27 -13.52
CA LEU A 369 4.69 -11.80 -12.71
C LEU A 369 4.98 -13.28 -12.39
N SER A 370 5.28 -13.54 -11.13
CA SER A 370 5.64 -14.86 -10.60
C SER A 370 4.47 -15.57 -9.95
N ASN A 371 4.60 -16.89 -9.74
CA ASN A 371 3.73 -17.69 -8.89
C ASN A 371 4.21 -17.75 -7.42
N ALA A 372 5.09 -16.85 -7.01
CA ALA A 372 5.73 -16.88 -5.69
C ALA A 372 4.74 -16.71 -4.52
N SER A 373 3.58 -16.10 -4.76
CA SER A 373 2.61 -15.85 -3.70
C SER A 373 1.90 -17.13 -3.23
N PRO A 374 1.88 -17.39 -1.91
CA PRO A 374 1.08 -18.47 -1.33
C PRO A 374 -0.44 -18.35 -1.58
N LEU A 375 -0.92 -17.16 -1.96
CA LEU A 375 -2.34 -16.92 -2.27
C LEU A 375 -2.76 -17.44 -3.64
N GLY A 376 -1.83 -17.90 -4.49
CA GLY A 376 -2.12 -18.32 -5.85
C GLY A 376 -2.42 -17.16 -6.82
N VAL A 377 -2.19 -15.93 -6.40
CA VAL A 377 -2.37 -14.72 -7.22
C VAL A 377 -1.03 -14.31 -7.82
N PRO A 378 -0.97 -13.90 -9.11
CA PRO A 378 0.25 -13.40 -9.72
C PRO A 378 0.88 -12.28 -8.88
N PHE A 379 2.20 -12.32 -8.75
CA PHE A 379 2.95 -11.46 -7.84
C PHE A 379 4.15 -10.85 -8.54
N ASN A 380 4.25 -9.53 -8.52
CA ASN A 380 5.40 -8.83 -9.07
C ASN A 380 6.67 -9.24 -8.34
N ASN A 381 7.70 -9.60 -9.08
CA ASN A 381 8.96 -10.06 -8.53
C ASN A 381 10.13 -9.51 -9.34
N LEU A 382 11.29 -9.42 -8.69
CA LEU A 382 12.56 -9.02 -9.29
C LEU A 382 13.50 -10.23 -9.29
N ARG A 383 14.22 -10.45 -10.40
CA ARG A 383 15.23 -11.50 -10.54
C ARG A 383 16.39 -11.31 -9.56
N ASN A 384 17.02 -12.42 -9.20
CA ASN A 384 18.24 -12.47 -8.40
C ASN A 384 18.12 -11.87 -6.99
N THR A 385 16.90 -11.68 -6.48
CA THR A 385 16.72 -11.34 -5.06
C THR A 385 17.23 -12.46 -4.16
N GLY A 386 17.67 -12.12 -2.96
CA GLY A 386 18.09 -13.12 -1.97
C GLY A 386 17.02 -14.18 -1.71
N SER A 387 15.75 -13.81 -1.81
CA SER A 387 14.61 -14.74 -1.72
C SER A 387 14.56 -15.73 -2.88
N GLU A 388 14.77 -15.27 -4.12
CA GLU A 388 14.78 -16.16 -5.29
C GLU A 388 15.97 -17.13 -5.25
N VAL A 389 17.16 -16.63 -4.93
CA VAL A 389 18.39 -17.44 -4.78
C VAL A 389 18.19 -18.51 -3.71
N TRP A 390 17.75 -18.10 -2.51
CA TRP A 390 17.50 -19.00 -1.39
C TRP A 390 16.47 -20.09 -1.74
N THR A 391 15.39 -19.74 -2.45
CA THR A 391 14.34 -20.68 -2.85
C THR A 391 14.88 -21.72 -3.84
N LYS A 392 15.71 -21.30 -4.80
CA LYS A 392 16.39 -22.20 -5.77
C LYS A 392 17.35 -23.15 -5.05
N GLU A 393 18.19 -22.64 -4.16
CA GLU A 393 19.14 -23.46 -3.39
C GLU A 393 18.43 -24.52 -2.54
N LYS A 394 17.36 -24.14 -1.84
CA LYS A 394 16.53 -25.06 -1.04
C LYS A 394 15.92 -26.18 -1.89
N SER A 395 15.49 -25.86 -3.11
CA SER A 395 14.95 -26.84 -4.05
C SER A 395 16.01 -27.84 -4.49
N VAL A 396 17.21 -27.36 -4.84
CA VAL A 396 18.37 -28.22 -5.22
C VAL A 396 18.78 -29.14 -4.07
N GLN A 397 18.74 -28.66 -2.83
CA GLN A 397 19.06 -29.45 -1.63
C GLN A 397 17.96 -30.45 -1.22
N ALA A 398 16.91 -30.62 -2.02
CA ALA A 398 15.71 -31.41 -1.71
C ALA A 398 15.04 -31.02 -0.36
N LYS A 399 15.18 -29.78 0.06
CA LYS A 399 14.58 -29.21 1.28
C LYS A 399 13.71 -28.00 0.95
N PRO A 400 12.69 -28.12 0.06
CA PRO A 400 11.92 -26.99 -0.40
C PRO A 400 11.08 -26.37 0.73
N GLY A 401 10.75 -25.09 0.57
CA GLY A 401 9.83 -24.41 1.46
C GLY A 401 10.44 -23.86 2.75
N SER A 402 9.56 -23.34 3.58
CA SER A 402 9.85 -22.63 4.83
C SER A 402 9.10 -23.27 6.00
N SER A 403 9.58 -23.09 7.23
CA SER A 403 8.88 -23.51 8.47
C SER A 403 7.58 -22.73 8.75
N CYS A 404 7.23 -21.73 7.93
CA CYS A 404 6.05 -20.87 8.08
C CYS A 404 5.90 -20.21 9.47
N PRO A 405 6.90 -19.44 9.95
CA PRO A 405 6.95 -18.98 11.33
C PRO A 405 5.88 -17.93 11.70
N LYS A 406 5.30 -17.24 10.71
CA LYS A 406 4.33 -16.15 10.90
C LYS A 406 2.90 -16.52 10.51
N GLY A 407 2.72 -17.17 9.37
CA GLY A 407 1.46 -17.73 8.94
C GLY A 407 0.40 -16.73 8.45
N PHE A 408 0.77 -15.51 8.03
CA PHE A 408 -0.21 -14.48 7.60
C PHE A 408 -0.91 -14.80 6.26
N LEU A 409 -0.33 -15.69 5.44
CA LEU A 409 -0.87 -16.06 4.12
C LEU A 409 -1.34 -17.53 4.09
N ILE A 410 -1.71 -18.10 5.23
CA ILE A 410 -2.27 -19.44 5.33
C ILE A 410 -3.71 -19.41 4.88
N SER A 411 -4.02 -20.15 3.78
CA SER A 411 -5.40 -20.21 3.24
C SER A 411 -5.72 -21.53 2.53
N ASN A 412 -4.71 -22.32 2.18
CA ASN A 412 -4.91 -23.54 1.38
C ASN A 412 -5.39 -24.72 2.23
N LYS A 413 -6.46 -25.41 1.77
CA LYS A 413 -7.09 -26.56 2.45
C LYS A 413 -6.80 -27.89 1.77
N GLU A 414 -6.01 -27.96 0.68
CA GLU A 414 -5.78 -29.18 -0.13
C GLU A 414 -5.28 -30.36 0.71
N PHE A 415 -4.43 -30.10 1.71
CA PHE A 415 -3.89 -31.13 2.59
C PHE A 415 -4.25 -30.91 4.06
N SER A 416 -5.37 -30.28 4.33
CA SER A 416 -5.90 -30.16 5.68
C SER A 416 -6.56 -31.47 6.11
N ASP A 417 -6.00 -32.12 7.12
CA ASP A 417 -6.55 -33.36 7.66
C ASP A 417 -7.91 -33.06 8.35
N SER A 418 -8.99 -33.59 7.78
CA SER A 418 -10.31 -33.56 8.42
C SER A 418 -10.44 -34.80 9.29
N SER A 419 -10.11 -34.71 10.57
CA SER A 419 -10.40 -35.75 11.55
C SER A 419 -11.61 -35.34 12.40
N ASP A 420 -12.50 -36.30 12.68
CA ASP A 420 -13.63 -36.16 13.62
C ASP A 420 -14.65 -35.07 13.28
N GLY A 421 -14.98 -34.85 11.98
CA GLY A 421 -16.02 -33.90 11.57
C GLY A 421 -15.64 -32.42 11.74
N LYS A 422 -14.37 -32.12 12.09
CA LYS A 422 -13.82 -30.76 12.12
C LYS A 422 -13.08 -30.46 10.83
N GLU A 423 -13.32 -29.27 10.28
CA GLU A 423 -12.50 -28.77 9.16
C GLU A 423 -11.02 -28.75 9.56
N GLY A 424 -10.17 -29.38 8.77
CA GLY A 424 -8.73 -29.39 8.97
C GLY A 424 -8.14 -27.98 8.90
N LYS A 425 -7.05 -27.76 9.64
CA LYS A 425 -6.35 -26.45 9.65
C LYS A 425 -5.74 -26.20 8.27
N PRO A 426 -5.97 -25.02 7.67
CA PRO A 426 -5.34 -24.68 6.40
C PRO A 426 -3.81 -24.63 6.53
N ILE A 427 -3.10 -24.93 5.44
CA ILE A 427 -1.63 -24.97 5.37
C ILE A 427 -1.16 -23.89 4.36
N CYS A 428 0.02 -23.32 4.62
CA CYS A 428 0.63 -22.37 3.67
C CYS A 428 1.31 -23.13 2.52
N THR A 429 0.99 -22.79 1.27
CA THR A 429 1.57 -23.42 0.08
C THR A 429 3.09 -23.22 -0.06
N ALA A 430 3.70 -22.25 0.63
CA ALA A 430 5.14 -22.06 0.71
C ALA A 430 5.79 -22.80 1.90
N SER A 431 5.02 -23.58 2.67
CA SER A 431 5.57 -24.32 3.80
C SER A 431 6.21 -25.63 3.36
N THR A 432 7.23 -26.08 4.11
CA THR A 432 7.85 -27.39 3.91
C THR A 432 6.83 -28.52 4.01
N ASP A 433 5.90 -28.44 4.98
CA ASP A 433 4.88 -29.46 5.19
C ASP A 433 3.95 -29.59 3.97
N PHE A 434 3.51 -28.47 3.40
CA PHE A 434 2.69 -28.48 2.18
C PHE A 434 3.47 -29.07 1.00
N LEU A 435 4.71 -28.64 0.79
CA LEU A 435 5.52 -29.06 -0.37
C LEU A 435 5.88 -30.54 -0.32
N ILE A 436 6.14 -31.12 0.86
CA ILE A 436 6.34 -32.55 1.02
C ILE A 436 5.08 -33.32 0.58
N LYS A 437 3.91 -32.96 1.08
CA LYS A 437 2.63 -33.59 0.72
C LYS A 437 2.33 -33.41 -0.79
N LYS A 438 2.57 -32.22 -1.34
CA LYS A 438 2.37 -31.92 -2.76
C LYS A 438 3.31 -32.74 -3.66
N TYR A 439 4.58 -32.87 -3.31
CA TYR A 439 5.52 -33.68 -4.05
C TYR A 439 5.15 -35.18 -4.03
N ALA A 440 4.68 -35.67 -2.90
CA ALA A 440 4.17 -37.04 -2.79
C ALA A 440 2.96 -37.26 -3.71
N SER A 441 1.98 -36.35 -3.69
CA SER A 441 0.82 -36.40 -4.56
C SER A 441 1.19 -36.35 -6.05
N ILE A 442 2.09 -35.43 -6.47
CA ILE A 442 2.58 -35.35 -7.85
C ILE A 442 3.30 -36.65 -8.26
N SER A 443 4.07 -37.24 -7.36
CA SER A 443 4.82 -38.50 -7.67
C SER A 443 3.89 -39.67 -7.93
N GLN A 444 2.71 -39.69 -7.29
CA GLN A 444 1.68 -40.74 -7.45
C GLN A 444 0.76 -40.49 -8.67
N ALA A 445 0.74 -39.28 -9.21
CA ALA A 445 -0.13 -38.93 -10.35
C ALA A 445 0.24 -39.72 -11.61
N GLN A 446 -0.78 -40.12 -12.40
CA GLN A 446 -0.61 -40.85 -13.68
C GLN A 446 -0.35 -39.87 -14.85
N ILE A 447 0.77 -39.16 -14.78
CA ILE A 447 1.23 -38.20 -15.79
C ILE A 447 2.70 -38.47 -16.14
N SER A 448 3.18 -37.89 -17.22
CA SER A 448 4.55 -38.09 -17.68
C SER A 448 5.58 -37.57 -16.66
N SER A 449 6.81 -38.11 -16.73
CA SER A 449 7.91 -37.66 -15.86
C SER A 449 8.24 -36.19 -16.05
N CYS A 450 8.12 -35.67 -17.29
CA CYS A 450 8.34 -34.25 -17.61
C CYS A 450 7.30 -33.37 -16.93
N GLU A 451 6.02 -33.73 -16.99
CA GLU A 451 4.92 -33.02 -16.30
C GLU A 451 5.09 -33.04 -14.78
N LYS A 452 5.51 -34.20 -14.21
CA LYS A 452 5.82 -34.31 -12.77
C LYS A 452 6.91 -33.32 -12.35
N GLU A 453 7.98 -33.23 -13.12
CA GLU A 453 9.05 -32.27 -12.84
C GLU A 453 8.61 -30.82 -12.97
N ALA A 454 7.84 -30.48 -14.02
CA ALA A 454 7.28 -29.15 -14.21
C ALA A 454 6.37 -28.74 -13.05
N LEU A 455 5.49 -29.62 -12.59
CA LEU A 455 4.60 -29.36 -11.45
C LEU A 455 5.35 -29.21 -10.12
N LYS A 456 6.38 -30.05 -9.86
CA LYS A 456 7.25 -29.91 -8.69
C LYS A 456 8.01 -28.58 -8.70
N LYS A 457 8.54 -28.19 -9.85
CA LYS A 457 9.22 -26.91 -10.03
C LYS A 457 8.28 -25.73 -9.77
N SER A 458 7.08 -25.75 -10.34
CA SER A 458 6.05 -24.72 -10.11
C SER A 458 5.63 -24.63 -8.64
N ALA A 459 5.45 -25.78 -7.97
CA ALA A 459 5.14 -25.80 -6.54
C ALA A 459 6.28 -25.20 -5.69
N ALA A 460 7.53 -25.46 -6.07
CA ALA A 460 8.72 -24.95 -5.37
C ALA A 460 8.94 -23.43 -5.54
N GLU A 461 8.28 -22.78 -6.49
CA GLU A 461 8.36 -21.31 -6.68
C GLU A 461 7.72 -20.52 -5.53
N LYS A 462 6.90 -21.15 -4.69
CA LYS A 462 6.23 -20.49 -3.58
C LYS A 462 7.22 -20.01 -2.52
N VAL A 463 7.10 -18.74 -2.14
CA VAL A 463 8.01 -18.04 -1.24
C VAL A 463 7.31 -17.65 0.06
N CYS A 464 8.02 -17.72 1.17
CA CYS A 464 7.53 -17.19 2.46
C CYS A 464 7.51 -15.66 2.46
N LEU A 465 6.57 -15.03 1.72
CA LEU A 465 6.44 -13.58 1.60
C LEU A 465 6.22 -12.89 2.95
N CYS A 466 5.58 -13.57 3.91
CA CYS A 466 5.39 -13.05 5.27
C CYS A 466 6.69 -12.71 6.00
N VAL A 467 7.80 -13.36 5.62
CA VAL A 467 9.13 -13.13 6.20
C VAL A 467 10.00 -12.33 5.25
N HIS A 468 10.10 -12.77 4.00
CA HIS A 468 11.09 -12.25 3.06
C HIS A 468 10.82 -10.79 2.66
N LEU A 469 9.55 -10.34 2.59
CA LEU A 469 9.20 -8.94 2.32
C LEU A 469 9.51 -7.97 3.48
N GLY A 470 9.69 -8.51 4.70
CA GLY A 470 10.06 -7.69 5.87
C GLY A 470 11.56 -7.67 6.15
N ASN A 471 12.30 -8.61 5.57
CA ASN A 471 13.72 -8.81 5.90
C ASN A 471 14.62 -7.65 5.44
N SER A 472 14.29 -6.97 4.33
CA SER A 472 15.05 -5.80 3.88
C SER A 472 15.09 -4.71 4.96
N ALA A 473 13.98 -4.46 5.67
CA ALA A 473 13.95 -3.50 6.78
C ALA A 473 14.87 -3.92 7.94
N LEU A 474 14.91 -5.21 8.27
CA LEU A 474 15.78 -5.73 9.33
C LEU A 474 17.26 -5.61 8.97
N LEU A 475 17.61 -5.82 7.70
CA LEU A 475 18.96 -5.63 7.16
C LEU A 475 19.35 -4.15 7.14
N ALA A 476 18.47 -3.29 6.63
CA ALA A 476 18.71 -1.85 6.52
C ALA A 476 18.93 -1.18 7.87
N LEU A 477 18.27 -1.65 8.93
CA LEU A 477 18.39 -1.15 10.29
C LEU A 477 19.47 -1.88 11.13
N GLY A 478 20.17 -2.87 10.56
CA GLY A 478 21.19 -3.63 11.27
C GLY A 478 20.64 -4.54 12.38
N ILE A 479 19.34 -4.86 12.36
CA ILE A 479 18.68 -5.70 13.38
C ILE A 479 19.00 -7.18 13.19
N GLN A 480 19.24 -7.60 11.94
CA GLN A 480 19.63 -8.98 11.61
C GLN A 480 20.87 -9.02 10.71
N PRO A 481 21.73 -10.07 10.83
CA PRO A 481 22.92 -10.22 10.00
C PRO A 481 22.55 -10.62 8.57
N LYS A 482 23.37 -10.20 7.58
CA LYS A 482 23.12 -10.38 6.15
C LYS A 482 22.97 -11.84 5.71
N GLY A 483 23.80 -12.74 6.15
CA GLY A 483 23.95 -14.09 5.57
C GLY A 483 22.77 -15.07 5.79
N LEU A 484 21.81 -14.77 6.66
CA LEU A 484 20.68 -15.65 7.01
C LEU A 484 19.30 -15.03 6.74
N THR A 485 19.24 -13.95 5.97
CA THR A 485 18.04 -13.11 5.87
C THR A 485 17.69 -12.88 4.40
N PRO A 486 17.07 -13.88 3.72
CA PRO A 486 16.67 -13.71 2.33
C PRO A 486 15.60 -12.61 2.21
N GLN A 487 15.82 -11.66 1.31
CA GLN A 487 14.92 -10.55 1.06
C GLN A 487 14.19 -10.71 -0.28
N ALA A 488 12.89 -10.42 -0.29
CA ALA A 488 12.06 -10.32 -1.48
C ALA A 488 11.63 -8.86 -1.69
N ILE A 489 11.45 -8.47 -2.94
CA ILE A 489 10.87 -7.20 -3.30
C ILE A 489 9.84 -7.38 -4.41
N CYS A 490 8.79 -6.57 -4.37
CA CYS A 490 7.69 -6.61 -5.33
C CYS A 490 7.43 -5.23 -5.95
N PRO A 491 8.38 -4.69 -6.73
CA PRO A 491 8.22 -3.36 -7.31
C PRO A 491 7.16 -3.37 -8.42
N GLY A 492 6.55 -2.22 -8.67
CA GLY A 492 5.77 -2.04 -9.89
C GLY A 492 6.67 -2.01 -11.13
N PRO A 493 6.13 -2.35 -12.32
CA PRO A 493 6.90 -2.44 -13.57
C PRO A 493 7.62 -1.14 -13.94
N ASN A 494 7.12 -0.01 -13.49
CA ASN A 494 7.69 1.31 -13.74
C ASN A 494 9.12 1.49 -13.20
N VAL A 495 9.58 0.69 -12.22
CA VAL A 495 10.87 0.90 -11.55
C VAL A 495 12.08 0.78 -12.49
N VAL A 496 11.99 -0.01 -13.55
CA VAL A 496 13.11 -0.24 -14.49
C VAL A 496 13.55 0.98 -15.29
N TRP A 497 12.74 2.02 -15.28
CA TRP A 497 13.04 3.27 -15.98
C TRP A 497 13.86 4.24 -15.12
N TRP A 498 14.12 3.88 -13.84
CA TRP A 498 14.89 4.66 -12.87
C TRP A 498 16.23 3.96 -12.64
N LYS A 499 17.34 4.67 -12.79
CA LYS A 499 18.68 4.06 -12.87
C LYS A 499 19.61 4.45 -11.74
N ASN A 500 19.23 5.38 -10.90
CA ASN A 500 20.07 5.90 -9.82
C ASN A 500 19.38 5.77 -8.47
N GLU A 501 20.15 5.95 -7.44
CA GLU A 501 19.69 6.32 -6.11
C GLU A 501 19.45 7.83 -6.08
N TYR A 502 18.36 8.25 -5.47
CA TYR A 502 17.95 9.65 -5.44
C TYR A 502 17.77 10.13 -4.00
N SER A 503 18.07 11.41 -3.77
CA SER A 503 17.68 12.09 -2.54
C SER A 503 16.16 12.36 -2.53
N LEU A 504 15.61 12.60 -1.33
CA LEU A 504 14.21 13.00 -1.19
C LEU A 504 13.92 14.30 -1.97
N ARG A 505 14.87 15.25 -1.98
CA ARG A 505 14.75 16.52 -2.70
C ARG A 505 14.64 16.28 -4.22
N GLU A 506 15.56 15.53 -4.81
CA GLU A 506 15.54 15.23 -6.25
C GLU A 506 14.22 14.56 -6.66
N MET A 507 13.75 13.59 -5.87
CA MET A 507 12.49 12.93 -6.15
C MET A 507 11.29 13.88 -6.08
N VAL A 508 11.22 14.74 -5.06
CA VAL A 508 10.13 15.72 -4.94
C VAL A 508 10.21 16.80 -6.02
N ASP A 509 11.42 17.22 -6.40
CA ASP A 509 11.63 18.17 -7.50
C ASP A 509 11.17 17.56 -8.83
N HIS A 510 11.49 16.30 -9.09
CA HIS A 510 10.98 15.57 -10.25
C HIS A 510 9.45 15.46 -10.25
N ILE A 511 8.84 15.09 -9.12
CA ILE A 511 7.36 15.00 -9.00
C ILE A 511 6.69 16.32 -9.35
N TYR A 512 7.29 17.45 -8.97
CA TYR A 512 6.73 18.79 -9.23
C TYR A 512 7.24 19.43 -10.53
N GLY A 513 8.07 18.73 -11.30
CA GLY A 513 8.64 19.22 -12.57
C GLY A 513 9.63 20.37 -12.37
N ARG A 514 10.40 20.31 -11.29
CA ARG A 514 11.51 21.22 -10.99
C ARG A 514 12.82 20.54 -11.39
N GLY A 515 13.45 21.01 -12.43
CA GLY A 515 14.67 20.43 -12.98
C GLY A 515 14.45 19.31 -13.99
N ASP A 516 15.53 18.57 -14.27
CA ASP A 516 15.52 17.51 -15.29
C ASP A 516 14.73 16.28 -14.86
N SER A 517 14.22 15.55 -15.82
CA SER A 517 13.52 14.29 -15.56
C SER A 517 14.49 13.23 -15.03
N LEU A 518 14.14 12.60 -13.91
CA LEU A 518 14.92 11.48 -13.34
C LEU A 518 14.67 10.16 -14.05
N VAL A 519 13.61 10.08 -14.85
CA VAL A 519 13.21 8.86 -15.55
C VAL A 519 13.75 8.87 -16.98
N SER A 520 14.07 7.68 -17.53
CA SER A 520 14.55 7.54 -18.91
C SER A 520 13.57 8.12 -19.91
N SER A 521 14.08 8.83 -20.94
CA SER A 521 13.29 9.34 -22.06
C SER A 521 12.68 8.24 -22.94
N GLU A 522 13.19 7.02 -22.87
CA GLU A 522 12.64 5.85 -23.56
C GLU A 522 11.40 5.26 -22.86
N ARG A 523 11.08 5.75 -21.67
CA ARG A 523 9.94 5.26 -20.93
C ARG A 523 8.63 5.57 -21.66
N PRO A 524 7.78 4.56 -21.95
CA PRO A 524 6.46 4.81 -22.49
C PRO A 524 5.58 5.55 -21.46
N HIS A 525 4.63 6.32 -21.95
CA HIS A 525 3.60 6.93 -21.10
C HIS A 525 2.91 5.86 -20.26
N MET A 526 2.54 6.18 -19.00
CA MET A 526 2.00 5.21 -18.03
C MET A 526 0.80 4.42 -18.57
N PHE A 527 -0.05 5.02 -19.40
CA PHE A 527 -1.20 4.34 -19.99
C PHE A 527 -0.80 3.38 -21.10
N CYS A 528 0.21 3.73 -21.91
CA CYS A 528 0.77 2.82 -22.93
C CYS A 528 1.44 1.62 -22.27
N GLN A 529 2.18 1.83 -21.20
CA GLN A 529 2.77 0.75 -20.41
C GLN A 529 1.70 -0.17 -19.81
N GLU A 530 0.60 0.40 -19.32
CA GLU A 530 -0.51 -0.38 -18.80
C GLU A 530 -1.16 -1.25 -19.89
N VAL A 531 -1.42 -0.69 -21.08
CA VAL A 531 -1.93 -1.46 -22.24
C VAL A 531 -1.01 -2.63 -22.54
N GLU A 532 0.30 -2.40 -22.66
CA GLU A 532 1.28 -3.47 -22.91
C GLU A 532 1.19 -4.59 -21.86
N LEU A 533 1.11 -4.24 -20.58
CA LEU A 533 0.98 -5.20 -19.48
C LEU A 533 -0.31 -6.03 -19.58
N TYR A 534 -1.43 -5.39 -19.92
CA TYR A 534 -2.73 -6.07 -20.05
C TYR A 534 -2.81 -6.95 -21.29
N VAL A 535 -2.24 -6.54 -22.41
CA VAL A 535 -2.15 -7.38 -23.62
C VAL A 535 -1.32 -8.63 -23.34
N ASN A 536 -0.11 -8.47 -22.78
CA ASN A 536 0.76 -9.60 -22.40
C ASN A 536 0.09 -10.54 -21.38
N TYR A 537 -0.66 -9.99 -20.43
CA TYR A 537 -1.40 -10.77 -19.47
C TYR A 537 -2.55 -11.55 -20.13
N PHE A 538 -3.29 -10.92 -21.04
CA PHE A 538 -4.39 -11.55 -21.78
C PHE A 538 -3.89 -12.68 -22.69
N GLU A 539 -2.78 -12.48 -23.41
CA GLU A 539 -2.15 -13.54 -24.19
C GLU A 539 -1.76 -14.76 -23.34
N LYS A 540 -1.28 -14.52 -22.13
CA LYS A 540 -0.96 -15.59 -21.19
C LYS A 540 -2.22 -16.30 -20.72
N LEU A 541 -3.30 -15.57 -20.43
CA LEU A 541 -4.60 -16.15 -20.08
C LEU A 541 -5.14 -17.04 -21.19
N LEU A 542 -5.09 -16.60 -22.47
CA LEU A 542 -5.54 -17.38 -23.62
C LEU A 542 -4.79 -18.72 -23.76
N LYS A 543 -3.50 -18.75 -23.41
CA LYS A 543 -2.68 -19.96 -23.46
C LYS A 543 -2.95 -20.95 -22.32
N THR A 544 -3.51 -20.48 -21.21
CA THR A 544 -3.64 -21.25 -19.96
C THR A 544 -5.09 -21.48 -19.51
N ALA A 545 -6.06 -20.84 -20.16
CA ALA A 545 -7.47 -20.97 -19.80
C ALA A 545 -8.01 -22.34 -20.19
N GLU A 546 -8.83 -22.92 -19.32
CA GLU A 546 -9.67 -24.06 -19.64
C GLU A 546 -10.76 -23.61 -20.61
N MET A 547 -11.15 -24.49 -21.54
CA MET A 547 -12.15 -24.18 -22.57
C MET A 547 -13.58 -24.47 -22.08
N ASP A 548 -13.88 -24.11 -20.83
CA ASP A 548 -15.24 -24.12 -20.30
C ASP A 548 -15.99 -22.80 -20.58
N GLU A 549 -17.31 -22.82 -20.45
CA GLU A 549 -18.16 -21.68 -20.75
C GLU A 549 -17.85 -20.45 -19.87
N ALA A 550 -17.52 -20.66 -18.60
CA ALA A 550 -17.23 -19.59 -17.66
C ALA A 550 -15.90 -18.88 -18.04
N SER A 551 -14.87 -19.64 -18.36
CA SER A 551 -13.59 -19.13 -18.85
C SER A 551 -13.71 -18.37 -20.17
N ILE A 552 -14.50 -18.93 -21.13
CA ILE A 552 -14.75 -18.26 -22.41
C ILE A 552 -15.47 -16.92 -22.20
N ASN A 553 -16.49 -16.87 -21.36
CA ASN A 553 -17.23 -15.65 -21.07
C ASN A 553 -16.34 -14.61 -20.36
N TYR A 554 -15.50 -15.05 -19.42
CA TYR A 554 -14.50 -14.17 -18.79
C TYR A 554 -13.53 -13.58 -19.81
N LEU A 555 -12.98 -14.39 -20.72
CA LEU A 555 -12.04 -13.93 -21.76
C LEU A 555 -12.70 -12.95 -22.73
N LYS A 556 -13.96 -13.18 -23.12
CA LYS A 556 -14.73 -12.24 -23.96
C LYS A 556 -14.89 -10.89 -23.26
N THR A 557 -15.37 -10.90 -22.02
CA THR A 557 -15.55 -9.67 -21.22
C THR A 557 -14.22 -8.94 -21.02
N PHE A 558 -13.13 -9.68 -20.76
CA PHE A 558 -11.81 -9.10 -20.62
C PHE A 558 -11.36 -8.40 -21.90
N LYS A 559 -11.53 -9.05 -23.06
CA LYS A 559 -11.20 -8.49 -24.36
C LYS A 559 -11.98 -7.21 -24.64
N GLU A 560 -13.30 -7.25 -24.48
CA GLU A 560 -14.19 -6.10 -24.72
C GLU A 560 -13.81 -4.89 -23.86
N ASN A 561 -13.54 -5.10 -22.58
CA ASN A 561 -13.12 -4.02 -21.67
C ASN A 561 -11.74 -3.45 -22.06
N LEU A 562 -10.81 -4.33 -22.44
CA LEU A 562 -9.47 -3.93 -22.87
C LEU A 562 -9.54 -3.10 -24.16
N GLU A 563 -10.28 -3.57 -25.19
CA GLU A 563 -10.47 -2.85 -26.45
C GLU A 563 -11.14 -1.48 -26.22
N SER A 564 -12.22 -1.44 -25.43
CA SER A 564 -12.88 -0.17 -25.09
C SER A 564 -11.94 0.80 -24.34
N GLY A 565 -11.09 0.28 -23.48
CA GLY A 565 -10.09 1.09 -22.77
C GLY A 565 -9.03 1.65 -23.70
N MET A 566 -8.57 0.84 -24.68
CA MET A 566 -7.60 1.28 -25.70
C MET A 566 -8.20 2.37 -26.60
N ASP A 567 -9.45 2.20 -27.05
CA ASP A 567 -10.16 3.20 -27.85
C ASP A 567 -10.28 4.52 -27.10
N TYR A 568 -10.62 4.46 -25.82
CA TYR A 568 -10.68 5.65 -24.97
C TYR A 568 -9.32 6.37 -24.87
N ILE A 569 -8.21 5.65 -24.69
CA ILE A 569 -6.86 6.23 -24.66
C ILE A 569 -6.55 6.92 -25.99
N LEU A 570 -6.88 6.29 -27.14
CA LEU A 570 -6.68 6.86 -28.46
C LEU A 570 -7.49 8.14 -28.69
N GLU A 571 -8.76 8.17 -28.28
CA GLU A 571 -9.59 9.37 -28.34
C GLU A 571 -9.06 10.49 -27.44
N PHE A 572 -8.66 10.14 -26.22
CA PHE A 572 -8.11 11.08 -25.25
C PHE A 572 -6.82 11.72 -25.76
N SER A 573 -5.93 10.94 -26.38
CA SER A 573 -4.67 11.42 -26.95
C SER A 573 -4.88 12.38 -28.13
N LYS A 574 -5.92 12.16 -28.97
CA LYS A 574 -6.26 13.04 -30.08
C LYS A 574 -6.83 14.39 -29.63
N LYS A 575 -7.57 14.42 -28.52
CA LYS A 575 -8.20 15.66 -28.01
C LYS A 575 -7.23 16.58 -27.28
N LYS A 576 -6.16 16.02 -26.75
CA LYS A 576 -5.13 16.78 -26.02
C LYS A 576 -3.77 16.36 -26.58
N ALA A 577 -3.16 17.24 -27.39
CA ALA A 577 -1.77 17.03 -27.81
C ALA A 577 -0.92 16.71 -26.58
N TYR A 578 -0.21 15.57 -26.62
CA TYR A 578 0.76 15.25 -25.59
C TYR A 578 1.90 16.25 -25.72
N PRO A 579 2.20 17.13 -24.76
CA PRO A 579 3.51 17.70 -24.69
C PRO A 579 4.46 16.56 -24.35
N ASP A 580 5.53 16.46 -25.09
CA ASP A 580 6.61 15.48 -24.97
C ASP A 580 7.18 15.38 -23.54
#